data_73fcea02d1f19c5a683051f07f3d03a7
#
_entry.id   73fcea02d1f19c5a683051f07f3d03a7
#
_cell.length_a   1.000
_cell.length_b   1.000
_cell.length_c   1.000
_cell.angle_alpha   90.00
_cell.angle_beta   90.00
_cell.angle_gamma   90.00
#
_symmetry.space_group_name_H-M   'P 1'
#
loop_
_entity.id
_entity.type
_entity.pdbx_description
1 polymer ?
#
loop_
_entity_poly.entity_id
_entity_poly.type
_entity_poly.pdbx_seq_one_letter_code
_entity_poly.pdbx_strand_id
1 'polypeptide(L)' 'MIYDKMNAICKKKGISLSSVEKQAGLGNGAISKWKESSPTIDNLQAVANVLKIKVDKLIS' A
#
# COMPACT_ATOMS: atom_id res chain seq x y z
N MET A 1 -11.81 -2.30 2.39
CA MET A 1 -10.67 -3.20 2.08
C MET A 1 -9.37 -2.39 2.02
N ILE A 2 -8.28 -3.04 2.36
CA ILE A 2 -6.97 -2.38 2.37
C ILE A 2 -6.61 -1.77 1.01
N TYR A 3 -6.94 -2.48 -0.07
CA TYR A 3 -6.66 -1.97 -1.41
C TYR A 3 -7.34 -0.62 -1.65
N ASP A 4 -8.59 -0.51 -1.26
CA ASP A 4 -9.34 0.73 -1.45
C ASP A 4 -8.74 1.88 -0.66
N LYS A 5 -8.31 1.60 0.56
CA LYS A 5 -7.63 2.60 1.39
C LYS A 5 -6.32 3.04 0.77
N MET A 6 -5.54 2.06 0.27
CA MET A 6 -4.28 2.36 -0.41
C MET A 6 -4.50 3.27 -1.60
N ASN A 7 -5.49 2.93 -2.41
CA ASN A 7 -5.80 3.69 -3.61
C ASN A 7 -6.21 5.13 -3.25
N ALA A 8 -7.04 5.29 -2.23
CA ALA A 8 -7.48 6.61 -1.78
C ALA A 8 -6.31 7.44 -1.27
N ILE A 9 -5.43 6.84 -0.46
CA ILE A 9 -4.28 7.54 0.09
C ILE A 9 -3.31 7.96 -1.01
N CYS A 10 -3.06 7.06 -1.97
CA CYS A 10 -2.17 7.36 -3.08
C CYS A 10 -2.71 8.49 -3.95
N LYS A 11 -4.00 8.49 -4.21
CA LYS A 11 -4.64 9.58 -4.95
C LYS A 11 -4.48 10.90 -4.22
N LYS A 12 -4.71 10.89 -2.92
CA LYS A 12 -4.61 12.09 -2.11
C LYS A 12 -3.19 12.64 -2.10
N LYS A 13 -2.19 11.76 -2.09
CA LYS A 13 -0.79 12.15 -2.07
C LYS A 13 -0.20 12.39 -3.46
N GLY A 14 -0.94 12.07 -4.51
CA GLY A 14 -0.47 12.25 -5.88
C GLY A 14 0.62 11.27 -6.27
N ILE A 15 0.58 10.04 -5.75
CA ILE A 15 1.56 9.01 -6.04
C ILE A 15 0.85 7.79 -6.61
N SER A 16 1.48 7.09 -7.55
CA SER A 16 0.87 5.90 -8.14
C SER A 16 1.14 4.66 -7.30
N LEU A 17 0.25 3.66 -7.42
CA LEU A 17 0.46 2.38 -6.73
C LEU A 17 1.74 1.71 -7.20
N SER A 18 2.07 1.80 -8.49
CA SER A 18 3.33 1.26 -9.01
C SER A 18 4.54 1.87 -8.34
N SER A 19 4.51 3.17 -8.12
CA SER A 19 5.60 3.86 -7.46
C SER A 19 5.77 3.38 -6.03
N VAL A 20 4.65 3.18 -5.32
CA VAL A 20 4.69 2.67 -3.95
C VAL A 20 5.27 1.27 -3.93
N GLU A 21 4.87 0.42 -4.86
CA GLU A 21 5.41 -0.95 -4.95
C GLU A 21 6.92 -0.94 -5.11
N LYS A 22 7.42 -0.11 -6.01
CA LYS A 22 8.85 0.00 -6.24
C LYS A 22 9.60 0.47 -5.01
N GLN A 23 9.11 1.52 -4.38
CA GLN A 23 9.77 2.10 -3.23
C GLN A 23 9.72 1.18 -2.01
N ALA A 24 8.66 0.40 -1.90
CA ALA A 24 8.51 -0.54 -0.80
C ALA A 24 9.25 -1.86 -1.04
N GLY A 25 9.82 -2.03 -2.23
CA GLY A 25 10.52 -3.27 -2.56
C GLY A 25 9.60 -4.43 -2.89
N LEU A 26 8.37 -4.14 -3.29
CA LEU A 26 7.40 -5.16 -3.67
C LEU A 26 7.48 -5.44 -5.17
N GLY A 27 7.03 -6.61 -5.58
CA GLY A 27 6.97 -6.94 -7.00
C GLY A 27 5.86 -6.21 -7.73
N ASN A 28 5.94 -6.18 -9.05
CA ASN A 28 4.90 -5.57 -9.88
C ASN A 28 3.56 -6.25 -9.64
N GLY A 29 2.54 -5.45 -9.41
CA GLY A 29 1.19 -5.98 -9.19
C GLY A 29 0.95 -6.53 -7.80
N ALA A 30 1.92 -6.39 -6.88
CA ALA A 30 1.77 -6.90 -5.52
C ALA A 30 0.57 -6.26 -4.82
N ILE A 31 0.40 -4.94 -4.96
CA ILE A 31 -0.71 -4.26 -4.32
C ILE A 31 -2.05 -4.63 -4.96
N SER A 32 -2.06 -4.87 -6.26
CA SER A 32 -3.28 -5.31 -6.95
C SER A 32 -3.82 -6.63 -6.40
N LYS A 33 -2.93 -7.50 -5.93
CA LYS A 33 -3.35 -8.77 -5.33
C LYS A 33 -4.09 -8.58 -4.02
N TRP A 34 -3.95 -7.43 -3.40
CA TRP A 34 -4.63 -7.12 -2.15
C TRP A 34 -6.15 -6.97 -2.31
N LYS A 35 -6.63 -6.96 -3.54
CA LYS A 35 -8.07 -7.02 -3.82
C LYS A 35 -8.65 -8.39 -3.43
N GLU A 36 -7.83 -9.42 -3.53
CA GLU A 36 -8.26 -10.80 -3.30
C GLU A 36 -7.71 -11.41 -2.02
N SER A 37 -6.52 -10.97 -1.59
CA SER A 37 -5.90 -11.51 -0.39
C SER A 37 -5.26 -10.39 0.42
N SER A 38 -5.21 -10.60 1.73
CA SER A 38 -4.62 -9.60 2.63
C SER A 38 -3.10 -9.59 2.53
N PRO A 39 -2.48 -8.41 2.62
CA PRO A 39 -1.02 -8.33 2.65
C PRO A 39 -0.47 -8.83 3.98
N THR A 40 0.81 -9.18 4.00
CA THR A 40 1.49 -9.53 5.24
C THR A 40 1.75 -8.25 6.04
N ILE A 41 2.03 -8.42 7.33
CA ILE A 41 2.38 -7.29 8.20
C ILE A 41 3.63 -6.58 7.68
N ASP A 42 4.62 -7.36 7.24
CA ASP A 42 5.86 -6.80 6.69
C ASP A 42 5.59 -5.92 5.49
N ASN A 43 4.73 -6.37 4.58
CA ASN A 43 4.38 -5.60 3.39
C ASN A 43 3.60 -4.34 3.76
N LEU A 44 2.68 -4.45 4.71
CA LEU A 44 1.94 -3.28 5.20
C LEU A 44 2.88 -2.25 5.79
N GLN A 45 3.84 -2.69 6.60
CA GLN A 45 4.80 -1.79 7.23
C GLN A 45 5.68 -1.10 6.19
N ALA A 46 6.13 -1.85 5.17
CA ALA A 46 6.94 -1.29 4.10
C ALA A 46 6.18 -0.18 3.35
N VAL A 47 4.92 -0.44 3.03
CA VAL A 47 4.09 0.52 2.31
C VAL A 47 3.80 1.75 3.20
N ALA A 48 3.49 1.53 4.47
CA ALA A 48 3.25 2.62 5.41
C ALA A 48 4.47 3.53 5.51
N ASN A 49 5.66 2.93 5.54
CA ASN A 49 6.91 3.70 5.58
C ASN A 49 7.09 4.55 4.33
N VAL A 50 6.79 4.00 3.16
CA VAL A 50 6.88 4.75 1.90
C VAL A 50 5.93 5.94 1.92
N LEU A 51 4.72 5.73 2.41
CA LEU A 51 3.69 6.78 2.45
C LEU A 51 3.85 7.71 3.66
N LYS A 52 4.77 7.38 4.57
CA LYS A 52 5.03 8.16 5.80
C LYS A 52 3.78 8.28 6.66
N ILE A 53 3.06 7.16 6.78
CA ILE A 53 1.86 7.08 7.62
C ILE A 53 1.99 5.87 8.53
N LYS A 54 1.13 5.81 9.53
CA LYS A 54 1.08 4.65 10.43
C LYS A 54 0.29 3.52 9.77
N VAL A 55 0.66 2.28 10.07
CA VAL A 55 -0.06 1.11 9.57
C VAL A 55 -1.55 1.19 9.94
N ASP A 56 -1.87 1.74 11.10
CA ASP A 56 -3.25 1.92 11.55
C ASP A 56 -4.11 2.65 10.52
N LYS A 57 -3.52 3.56 9.78
CA LYS A 57 -4.24 4.30 8.73
C LYS A 57 -4.65 3.41 7.57
N LEU A 58 -3.93 2.32 7.36
CA LEU A 58 -4.23 1.39 6.28
C LEU A 58 -5.28 0.35 6.66
N ILE A 59 -5.34 0.00 7.93
CA ILE A 59 -6.21 -1.10 8.39
C ILE A 59 -7.47 -0.63 9.10
N SER A 60 -7.58 0.64 9.42
CA SER A 60 -8.76 1.16 10.13
C SER A 60 -9.87 1.63 9.20
#